data_80f06c98ebebabd80706a38516760df6
#
_entry.id   80f06c98ebebabd80706a38516760df6
#
_cell.length_a   1.000
_cell.length_b   1.000
_cell.length_c   1.000
_cell.angle_alpha   90.00
_cell.angle_beta   90.00
_cell.angle_gamma   90.00
#
_symmetry.space_group_name_H-M   'P 1'
#
loop_
_entity.id
_entity.type
_entity.pdbx_description
1 polymer ?
#
loop_
_entity_poly.entity_id
_entity_poly.type
_entity_poly.pdbx_seq_one_letter_code
_entity_poly.pdbx_strand_id
1 'polypeptide(L)'
;MAAKEKQIFFCKECGYESAKWQGQCPGCRAWNTFVEEKVKVGVKGAVKQPKDAVSPMGILQVTTAEESRVQTGMRELDRVLGGGIVKGSLVLVGGDPGIGKSTILLQMCRNLVHQNVNVLYVSGEESLSQIKMRAERIGVFEKDMLLLCDNDMDNIERVITKSNASVVIIDSIQTMVVEEVGSAPGTVTQVREVTARLMQVAKQYGIAIFIVGHVTKEGNVAGPRTLEHMVDSVLYFEGDRNHGFRILRGVKNRFGSTNEIGVFTMTEKGLEEVDNPSQALLNGRPQNVSGSVVVSSLEGTRPILVELQALVCQTNFNMPRRTSVGIDYNRVNLILAVMEKRVGMNLWGYDAYVNIAGGMKVNDTAVDLGVAFAIASSMNNKVVPSDTMIIGEIGLAGEIRGVTNVLQRAKEADKMGFATCIIPKSNYDKAMDKLNVKILCVSTLVEALSLL
;
A
#
# COMPACT_ATOMS: atom_id res chain seq x y z
N MET A 1 -6.23 -8.57 -48.08
CA MET A 1 -6.96 -9.64 -47.36
C MET A 1 -7.43 -9.07 -46.06
N ALA A 2 -8.73 -9.09 -45.74
CA ALA A 2 -9.25 -8.55 -44.50
C ALA A 2 -8.70 -9.36 -43.31
N ALA A 3 -8.15 -8.66 -42.30
CA ALA A 3 -7.66 -9.28 -41.07
C ALA A 3 -8.82 -9.97 -40.38
N LYS A 4 -8.68 -11.25 -40.03
CA LYS A 4 -9.67 -12.04 -39.33
C LYS A 4 -9.77 -11.51 -37.90
N GLU A 5 -10.87 -10.91 -37.50
CA GLU A 5 -11.15 -10.54 -36.11
C GLU A 5 -11.47 -11.79 -35.32
N LYS A 6 -10.85 -11.95 -34.16
CA LYS A 6 -11.12 -13.01 -33.20
C LYS A 6 -11.69 -12.39 -31.92
N GLN A 7 -12.83 -12.90 -31.47
CA GLN A 7 -13.42 -12.55 -30.18
C GLN A 7 -12.68 -13.33 -29.07
N ILE A 8 -12.19 -12.62 -28.06
CA ILE A 8 -11.56 -13.20 -26.87
C ILE A 8 -12.18 -12.53 -25.65
N PHE A 9 -12.34 -13.28 -24.58
CA PHE A 9 -12.88 -12.79 -23.32
C PHE A 9 -11.77 -12.71 -22.28
N PHE A 10 -11.62 -11.55 -21.61
CA PHE A 10 -10.62 -11.32 -20.57
C PHE A 10 -11.28 -11.09 -19.22
N CYS A 11 -10.71 -11.69 -18.18
CA CYS A 11 -11.09 -11.38 -16.81
C CYS A 11 -10.54 -10.00 -16.41
N LYS A 12 -11.42 -9.09 -15.98
CA LYS A 12 -11.04 -7.72 -15.54
C LYS A 12 -10.12 -7.71 -14.31
N GLU A 13 -10.23 -8.73 -13.45
CA GLU A 13 -9.51 -8.80 -12.19
C GLU A 13 -8.10 -9.34 -12.34
N CYS A 14 -7.89 -10.38 -13.15
CA CYS A 14 -6.59 -11.06 -13.25
C CYS A 14 -6.03 -11.17 -14.67
N GLY A 15 -6.77 -10.71 -15.70
CA GLY A 15 -6.33 -10.79 -17.09
C GLY A 15 -6.37 -12.21 -17.69
N TYR A 16 -7.02 -13.18 -17.05
CA TYR A 16 -7.16 -14.53 -17.59
C TYR A 16 -7.93 -14.50 -18.92
N GLU A 17 -7.37 -15.15 -19.96
CA GLU A 17 -7.93 -15.19 -21.30
C GLU A 17 -8.79 -16.44 -21.51
N SER A 18 -9.96 -16.26 -22.12
CA SER A 18 -10.84 -17.35 -22.50
C SER A 18 -11.41 -17.14 -23.91
N ALA A 19 -11.54 -18.21 -24.67
CA ALA A 19 -12.21 -18.17 -25.97
C ALA A 19 -13.75 -18.03 -25.87
N LYS A 20 -14.30 -18.16 -24.66
CA LYS A 20 -15.74 -18.07 -24.38
C LYS A 20 -15.94 -17.33 -23.06
N TRP A 21 -17.06 -16.62 -22.96
CA TRP A 21 -17.49 -16.03 -21.69
C TRP A 21 -17.74 -17.11 -20.63
N GLN A 22 -17.29 -16.87 -19.41
CA GLN A 22 -17.46 -17.77 -18.26
C GLN A 22 -18.00 -16.97 -17.07
N GLY A 23 -18.96 -17.52 -16.34
CA GLY A 23 -19.54 -16.87 -15.15
C GLY A 23 -18.55 -16.68 -14.02
N GLN A 24 -17.61 -17.63 -13.84
CA GLN A 24 -16.54 -17.58 -12.86
C GLN A 24 -15.17 -17.67 -13.55
N CYS A 25 -14.24 -16.83 -13.21
CA CYS A 25 -12.88 -16.86 -13.75
C CYS A 25 -12.09 -18.04 -13.19
N PRO A 26 -11.51 -18.92 -14.04
CA PRO A 26 -10.67 -20.02 -13.55
C PRO A 26 -9.37 -19.56 -12.88
N GLY A 27 -8.87 -18.36 -13.23
CA GLY A 27 -7.62 -17.83 -12.71
C GLY A 27 -7.76 -17.24 -11.28
N CYS A 28 -8.73 -16.35 -11.07
CA CYS A 28 -8.90 -15.66 -9.78
C CYS A 28 -10.19 -16.02 -9.03
N ARG A 29 -11.06 -16.87 -9.62
CA ARG A 29 -12.34 -17.32 -9.08
C ARG A 29 -13.39 -16.20 -8.88
N ALA A 30 -13.15 -15.00 -9.37
CA ALA A 30 -14.11 -13.90 -9.33
C ALA A 30 -15.29 -14.19 -10.28
N TRP A 31 -16.50 -13.75 -9.89
CA TRP A 31 -17.70 -13.94 -10.67
C TRP A 31 -18.01 -12.73 -11.55
N ASN A 32 -18.54 -12.98 -12.76
CA ASN A 32 -19.00 -11.96 -13.71
C ASN A 32 -17.92 -10.92 -14.10
N THR A 33 -16.67 -11.37 -14.23
CA THR A 33 -15.52 -10.50 -14.49
C THR A 33 -15.03 -10.54 -15.93
N PHE A 34 -15.62 -11.35 -16.82
CA PHE A 34 -15.23 -11.45 -18.21
C PHE A 34 -15.79 -10.31 -19.07
N VAL A 35 -14.93 -9.69 -19.86
CA VAL A 35 -15.25 -8.68 -20.86
C VAL A 35 -14.87 -9.21 -22.23
N GLU A 36 -15.70 -8.95 -23.22
CA GLU A 36 -15.43 -9.29 -24.63
C GLU A 36 -14.53 -8.24 -25.27
N GLU A 37 -13.46 -8.67 -25.90
CA GLU A 37 -12.61 -7.84 -26.75
C GLU A 37 -12.44 -8.45 -28.14
N LYS A 38 -12.49 -7.58 -29.18
CA LYS A 38 -12.20 -7.97 -30.56
C LYS A 38 -10.73 -7.71 -30.84
N VAL A 39 -9.96 -8.79 -31.01
CA VAL A 39 -8.52 -8.70 -31.33
C VAL A 39 -8.33 -9.00 -32.80
N LYS A 40 -7.68 -8.09 -33.53
CA LYS A 40 -7.22 -8.36 -34.90
C LYS A 40 -6.06 -9.35 -34.81
N VAL A 41 -6.19 -10.51 -35.45
CA VAL A 41 -5.09 -11.46 -35.55
C VAL A 41 -4.09 -10.88 -36.53
N GLY A 42 -3.11 -10.13 -36.00
CA GLY A 42 -1.94 -9.68 -36.71
C GLY A 42 -1.06 -10.89 -37.09
N VAL A 43 -0.46 -10.86 -38.24
CA VAL A 43 0.59 -11.79 -38.64
C VAL A 43 1.67 -11.74 -37.54
N LYS A 44 2.03 -12.88 -36.95
CA LYS A 44 3.15 -13.00 -36.02
C LYS A 44 4.36 -12.32 -36.65
N GLY A 45 4.66 -11.10 -36.17
CA GLY A 45 5.92 -10.44 -36.50
C GLY A 45 7.04 -11.39 -36.10
N ALA A 46 7.95 -11.67 -37.05
CA ALA A 46 9.12 -12.46 -36.76
C ALA A 46 9.82 -11.86 -35.53
N VAL A 47 9.93 -12.66 -34.47
CA VAL A 47 10.74 -12.33 -33.30
C VAL A 47 12.11 -12.01 -33.84
N LYS A 48 12.53 -10.74 -33.87
CA LYS A 48 13.89 -10.34 -34.15
C LYS A 48 14.75 -11.02 -33.09
N GLN A 49 15.49 -12.06 -33.50
CA GLN A 49 16.45 -12.71 -32.61
C GLN A 49 17.41 -11.63 -32.09
N PRO A 50 17.71 -11.60 -30.78
CA PRO A 50 18.76 -10.75 -30.24
C PRO A 50 20.06 -11.04 -31.00
N LYS A 51 20.76 -10.00 -31.45
CA LYS A 51 22.00 -10.16 -32.26
C LYS A 51 23.16 -10.75 -31.45
N ASP A 52 23.06 -10.86 -30.13
CA ASP A 52 24.08 -11.51 -29.29
C ASP A 52 23.41 -12.64 -28.49
N ALA A 53 23.81 -13.88 -28.79
CA ALA A 53 23.40 -15.04 -28.02
C ALA A 53 24.02 -14.90 -26.62
N VAL A 54 23.19 -14.56 -25.63
CA VAL A 54 23.62 -14.53 -24.24
C VAL A 54 23.92 -15.96 -23.79
N SER A 55 25.22 -16.26 -23.56
CA SER A 55 25.63 -17.55 -23.02
C SER A 55 25.24 -17.68 -21.57
N PRO A 56 24.77 -18.87 -21.11
CA PRO A 56 24.49 -19.09 -19.71
C PRO A 56 25.76 -18.90 -18.88
N MET A 57 25.63 -18.20 -17.74
CA MET A 57 26.73 -17.90 -16.83
C MET A 57 26.49 -18.60 -15.49
N GLY A 58 27.52 -19.17 -14.88
CA GLY A 58 27.45 -19.77 -13.56
C GLY A 58 27.15 -18.71 -12.50
N ILE A 59 26.34 -19.06 -11.49
CA ILE A 59 25.92 -18.12 -10.43
C ILE A 59 27.09 -17.47 -9.69
N LEU A 60 28.21 -18.19 -9.53
CA LEU A 60 29.43 -17.69 -8.89
C LEU A 60 30.23 -16.71 -9.76
N GLN A 61 29.93 -16.64 -11.05
CA GLN A 61 30.55 -15.70 -12.00
C GLN A 61 29.76 -14.41 -12.10
N VAL A 62 28.53 -14.41 -11.60
CA VAL A 62 27.70 -13.20 -11.52
C VAL A 62 28.24 -12.36 -10.36
N THR A 63 29.02 -11.34 -10.69
CA THR A 63 29.35 -10.30 -9.71
C THR A 63 28.09 -9.50 -9.42
N THR A 64 27.50 -9.67 -8.25
CA THR A 64 26.62 -8.65 -7.68
C THR A 64 27.52 -7.45 -7.36
N ALA A 65 27.79 -6.59 -8.34
CA ALA A 65 28.11 -5.22 -8.01
C ALA A 65 27.00 -4.79 -7.05
N GLU A 66 27.36 -4.28 -5.85
CA GLU A 66 26.38 -3.73 -4.90
C GLU A 66 25.33 -3.01 -5.74
N GLU A 67 24.07 -3.48 -5.69
CA GLU A 67 23.01 -2.86 -6.49
C GLU A 67 22.97 -1.40 -6.08
N SER A 68 23.66 -0.56 -6.84
CA SER A 68 23.74 0.88 -6.55
C SER A 68 22.33 1.43 -6.74
N ARG A 69 21.61 1.51 -5.62
CA ARG A 69 20.26 2.06 -5.60
C ARG A 69 20.36 3.57 -5.71
N VAL A 70 19.55 4.15 -6.55
CA VAL A 70 19.43 5.60 -6.65
C VAL A 70 18.40 6.06 -5.63
N GLN A 71 18.81 6.94 -4.72
CA GLN A 71 17.93 7.51 -3.72
C GLN A 71 16.93 8.46 -4.38
N THR A 72 15.65 8.36 -4.03
CA THR A 72 14.60 9.24 -4.57
C THR A 72 14.67 10.66 -3.99
N GLY A 73 15.46 10.85 -2.93
CA GLY A 73 15.47 12.07 -2.12
C GLY A 73 14.24 12.21 -1.22
N MET A 74 13.48 11.12 -1.05
CA MET A 74 12.33 11.00 -0.15
C MET A 74 12.50 9.69 0.65
N ARG A 75 12.76 9.80 1.96
CA ARG A 75 13.06 8.66 2.84
C ARG A 75 11.91 7.66 2.95
N GLU A 76 10.68 8.16 3.00
CA GLU A 76 9.49 7.32 3.09
C GLU A 76 9.23 6.59 1.76
N LEU A 77 9.55 7.19 0.60
CA LEU A 77 9.48 6.51 -0.69
C LEU A 77 10.61 5.48 -0.84
N ASP A 78 11.83 5.82 -0.47
CA ASP A 78 12.98 4.90 -0.48
C ASP A 78 12.73 3.68 0.40
N ARG A 79 12.10 3.85 1.57
CA ARG A 79 11.68 2.76 2.47
C ARG A 79 10.79 1.76 1.73
N VAL A 80 9.73 2.24 1.07
CA VAL A 80 8.76 1.38 0.36
C VAL A 80 9.39 0.70 -0.85
N LEU A 81 10.35 1.35 -1.50
CA LEU A 81 11.15 0.78 -2.58
C LEU A 81 12.20 -0.24 -2.09
N GLY A 82 12.39 -0.37 -0.77
CA GLY A 82 13.39 -1.26 -0.18
C GLY A 82 14.80 -0.68 -0.17
N GLY A 83 14.93 0.65 -0.11
CA GLY A 83 16.17 1.39 -0.01
C GLY A 83 16.54 2.20 -1.25
N GLY A 84 15.59 2.47 -2.15
CA GLY A 84 15.78 3.29 -3.34
C GLY A 84 15.49 2.58 -4.66
N ILE A 85 15.68 3.27 -5.77
CA ILE A 85 15.38 2.82 -7.13
C ILE A 85 16.45 1.83 -7.60
N VAL A 86 16.02 0.66 -8.06
CA VAL A 86 16.90 -0.36 -8.66
C VAL A 86 16.95 -0.17 -10.18
N LYS A 87 18.14 -0.18 -10.77
CA LYS A 87 18.32 -0.09 -12.22
C LYS A 87 17.64 -1.25 -12.94
N GLY A 88 16.98 -0.96 -14.06
CA GLY A 88 16.25 -1.95 -14.84
C GLY A 88 14.98 -2.46 -14.16
N SER A 89 14.49 -1.81 -13.11
CA SER A 89 13.24 -2.17 -12.44
C SER A 89 12.03 -1.56 -13.14
N LEU A 90 10.90 -2.28 -13.06
CA LEU A 90 9.60 -1.80 -13.48
C LEU A 90 8.69 -1.68 -12.25
N VAL A 91 8.29 -0.47 -11.89
CA VAL A 91 7.53 -0.15 -10.69
C VAL A 91 6.14 0.37 -11.06
N LEU A 92 5.10 -0.27 -10.54
CA LEU A 92 3.72 0.19 -10.70
C LEU A 92 3.30 1.02 -9.48
N VAL A 93 2.79 2.22 -9.73
CA VAL A 93 2.19 3.10 -8.71
C VAL A 93 0.69 3.19 -8.96
N GLY A 94 -0.09 2.48 -8.13
CA GLY A 94 -1.54 2.42 -8.20
C GLY A 94 -2.23 3.27 -7.13
N GLY A 95 -3.54 3.46 -7.27
CA GLY A 95 -4.38 4.15 -6.30
C GLY A 95 -5.48 4.99 -6.95
N ASP A 96 -6.40 5.50 -6.14
CA ASP A 96 -7.55 6.29 -6.60
C ASP A 96 -7.10 7.56 -7.36
N PRO A 97 -7.92 8.05 -8.31
CA PRO A 97 -7.68 9.33 -8.96
C PRO A 97 -7.60 10.48 -7.94
N GLY A 98 -6.59 11.37 -8.10
CA GLY A 98 -6.39 12.52 -7.21
C GLY A 98 -5.78 12.21 -5.84
N ILE A 99 -5.32 10.97 -5.59
CA ILE A 99 -4.69 10.58 -4.30
C ILE A 99 -3.27 11.14 -4.14
N GLY A 100 -2.57 11.51 -5.24
CA GLY A 100 -1.23 12.07 -5.21
C GLY A 100 -0.16 11.30 -6.00
N LYS A 101 -0.52 10.27 -6.80
CA LYS A 101 0.44 9.46 -7.57
C LYS A 101 1.38 10.28 -8.44
N SER A 102 0.82 11.06 -9.34
CA SER A 102 1.62 11.90 -10.25
C SER A 102 2.36 13.02 -9.52
N THR A 103 1.86 13.47 -8.36
CA THR A 103 2.52 14.48 -7.51
C THR A 103 3.80 13.92 -6.90
N ILE A 104 3.76 12.74 -6.26
CA ILE A 104 4.94 12.14 -5.63
C ILE A 104 6.01 11.81 -6.69
N LEU A 105 5.58 11.30 -7.86
CA LEU A 105 6.51 10.99 -8.93
C LEU A 105 7.17 12.25 -9.50
N LEU A 106 6.43 13.34 -9.65
CA LEU A 106 6.99 14.61 -10.10
C LEU A 106 7.96 15.23 -9.06
N GLN A 107 7.66 15.10 -7.75
CA GLN A 107 8.59 15.47 -6.67
C GLN A 107 9.86 14.61 -6.68
N MET A 108 9.71 13.28 -6.87
CA MET A 108 10.83 12.38 -7.06
C MET A 108 11.69 12.80 -8.27
N CYS A 109 11.08 13.10 -9.40
CA CYS A 109 11.80 13.58 -10.58
C CYS A 109 12.61 14.83 -10.29
N ARG A 110 12.04 15.83 -9.60
CA ARG A 110 12.75 17.03 -9.16
C ARG A 110 13.99 16.68 -8.34
N ASN A 111 13.85 15.82 -7.34
CA ASN A 111 14.97 15.42 -6.48
C ASN A 111 16.05 14.65 -7.27
N LEU A 112 15.65 13.81 -8.21
CA LEU A 112 16.58 13.04 -9.05
C LEU A 112 17.40 13.94 -9.99
N VAL A 113 16.77 14.92 -10.65
CA VAL A 113 17.53 15.84 -11.53
C VAL A 113 18.49 16.73 -10.73
N HIS A 114 18.17 17.10 -9.49
CA HIS A 114 19.11 17.77 -8.58
C HIS A 114 20.34 16.90 -8.27
N GLN A 115 20.18 15.57 -8.23
CA GLN A 115 21.26 14.59 -8.05
C GLN A 115 21.99 14.23 -9.36
N ASN A 116 21.75 14.96 -10.45
CA ASN A 116 22.30 14.69 -11.80
C ASN A 116 21.84 13.36 -12.40
N VAL A 117 20.67 12.86 -12.03
CA VAL A 117 20.05 11.70 -12.68
C VAL A 117 19.19 12.17 -13.84
N ASN A 118 19.42 11.61 -15.03
CA ASN A 118 18.63 11.94 -16.20
C ASN A 118 17.24 11.32 -16.11
N VAL A 119 16.20 12.14 -16.17
CA VAL A 119 14.80 11.73 -16.04
C VAL A 119 14.01 12.12 -17.29
N LEU A 120 13.18 11.19 -17.77
CA LEU A 120 12.18 11.42 -18.81
C LEU A 120 10.79 11.19 -18.23
N TYR A 121 9.92 12.21 -18.30
CA TYR A 121 8.52 12.12 -17.92
C TYR A 121 7.65 12.07 -19.18
N VAL A 122 6.95 10.95 -19.37
CA VAL A 122 6.02 10.72 -20.49
C VAL A 122 4.60 10.84 -19.98
N SER A 123 3.81 11.70 -20.59
CA SER A 123 2.38 11.87 -20.28
C SER A 123 1.51 11.59 -21.48
N GLY A 124 0.51 10.74 -21.32
CA GLY A 124 -0.55 10.53 -22.28
C GLY A 124 -1.86 11.26 -21.96
N GLU A 125 -1.91 11.97 -20.82
CA GLU A 125 -3.13 12.63 -20.34
C GLU A 125 -2.98 14.15 -20.29
N GLU A 126 -1.83 14.65 -19.86
CA GLU A 126 -1.59 16.07 -19.61
C GLU A 126 -0.70 16.69 -20.71
N SER A 127 -0.98 17.94 -21.04
CA SER A 127 -0.13 18.76 -21.90
C SER A 127 1.15 19.20 -21.18
N LEU A 128 2.20 19.57 -21.94
CA LEU A 128 3.44 20.14 -21.38
C LEU A 128 3.21 21.31 -20.44
N SER A 129 2.26 22.20 -20.76
CA SER A 129 1.90 23.38 -19.95
C SER A 129 1.25 22.97 -18.61
N GLN A 130 0.39 21.95 -18.60
CA GLN A 130 -0.23 21.45 -17.38
C GLN A 130 0.80 20.80 -16.44
N ILE A 131 1.71 19.99 -16.99
CA ILE A 131 2.82 19.41 -16.22
C ILE A 131 3.69 20.52 -15.66
N LYS A 132 4.03 21.56 -16.45
CA LYS A 132 4.84 22.68 -16.02
C LYS A 132 4.19 23.46 -14.86
N MET A 133 2.91 23.80 -14.95
CA MET A 133 2.17 24.47 -13.87
C MET A 133 2.17 23.64 -12.57
N ARG A 134 2.03 22.30 -12.70
CA ARG A 134 2.09 21.40 -11.54
C ARG A 134 3.49 21.34 -10.95
N ALA A 135 4.52 21.29 -11.80
CA ALA A 135 5.92 21.31 -11.39
C ALA A 135 6.27 22.59 -10.61
N GLU A 136 5.83 23.75 -11.07
CA GLU A 136 6.04 25.06 -10.41
C GLU A 136 5.41 25.12 -9.01
N ARG A 137 4.26 24.46 -8.82
CA ARG A 137 3.57 24.41 -7.51
C ARG A 137 4.35 23.56 -6.49
N ILE A 138 5.00 22.48 -6.92
CA ILE A 138 5.76 21.60 -6.00
C ILE A 138 7.17 22.11 -5.70
N GLY A 139 7.65 23.13 -6.38
CA GLY A 139 8.93 23.79 -6.12
C GLY A 139 9.79 24.00 -7.36
N VAL A 140 10.96 24.59 -7.14
CA VAL A 140 11.90 24.96 -8.20
C VAL A 140 12.61 23.72 -8.73
N PHE A 141 12.72 23.61 -10.05
CA PHE A 141 13.60 22.68 -10.74
C PHE A 141 14.88 23.43 -11.12
N GLU A 142 15.98 23.13 -10.46
CA GLU A 142 17.27 23.77 -10.73
C GLU A 142 17.95 23.21 -12.00
N LYS A 143 17.50 22.04 -12.46
CA LYS A 143 17.99 21.37 -13.66
C LYS A 143 16.82 20.88 -14.49
N ASP A 144 17.03 20.79 -15.80
CA ASP A 144 16.01 20.36 -16.72
C ASP A 144 15.68 18.87 -16.59
N MET A 145 14.37 18.59 -16.68
CA MET A 145 13.80 17.27 -16.83
C MET A 145 13.19 17.16 -18.25
N LEU A 146 13.44 16.07 -18.93
CA LEU A 146 12.83 15.83 -20.24
C LEU A 146 11.35 15.51 -20.11
N LEU A 147 10.51 16.17 -20.90
CA LEU A 147 9.06 15.94 -20.98
C LEU A 147 8.69 15.47 -22.37
N LEU A 148 7.82 14.46 -22.45
CA LEU A 148 7.22 13.99 -23.69
C LEU A 148 5.70 13.86 -23.47
N CYS A 149 4.91 14.46 -24.36
CA CYS A 149 3.46 14.25 -24.42
C CYS A 149 3.16 13.42 -25.66
N ASP A 150 3.01 12.10 -25.43
CA ASP A 150 2.75 11.13 -26.48
C ASP A 150 2.06 9.89 -25.86
N ASN A 151 1.32 9.16 -26.70
CA ASN A 151 0.68 7.91 -26.32
C ASN A 151 1.07 6.73 -27.24
N ASP A 152 1.79 7.01 -28.31
CA ASP A 152 2.30 5.97 -29.22
C ASP A 152 3.55 5.28 -28.64
N MET A 153 3.41 3.99 -28.33
CA MET A 153 4.46 3.22 -27.68
C MET A 153 5.72 3.09 -28.55
N ASP A 154 5.60 3.05 -29.88
CA ASP A 154 6.75 2.94 -30.78
C ASP A 154 7.59 4.21 -30.78
N ASN A 155 6.94 5.38 -30.70
CA ASN A 155 7.64 6.65 -30.57
C ASN A 155 8.25 6.82 -29.16
N ILE A 156 7.49 6.47 -28.12
CA ILE A 156 7.96 6.52 -26.73
C ILE A 156 9.23 5.66 -26.56
N GLU A 157 9.23 4.42 -27.03
CA GLU A 157 10.38 3.52 -26.94
C GLU A 157 11.62 4.08 -27.66
N ARG A 158 11.41 4.69 -28.84
CA ARG A 158 12.49 5.36 -29.60
C ARG A 158 13.06 6.55 -28.84
N VAL A 159 12.21 7.35 -28.17
CA VAL A 159 12.66 8.48 -27.36
C VAL A 159 13.38 8.00 -26.10
N ILE A 160 12.87 7.00 -25.41
CA ILE A 160 13.53 6.42 -24.21
C ILE A 160 14.95 5.99 -24.56
N THR A 161 15.13 5.22 -25.65
CA THR A 161 16.43 4.70 -26.04
C THR A 161 17.44 5.76 -26.48
N LYS A 162 16.97 6.94 -26.93
CA LYS A 162 17.83 8.06 -27.37
C LYS A 162 18.08 9.10 -26.28
N SER A 163 17.27 9.16 -25.23
CA SER A 163 17.31 10.23 -24.23
C SER A 163 18.40 10.09 -23.18
N ASN A 164 19.12 8.97 -23.13
CA ASN A 164 20.05 8.62 -22.05
C ASN A 164 19.39 8.73 -20.65
N ALA A 165 18.08 8.58 -20.54
CA ALA A 165 17.37 8.61 -19.27
C ALA A 165 17.73 7.38 -18.44
N SER A 166 18.00 7.59 -17.14
CA SER A 166 18.20 6.52 -16.15
C SER A 166 16.89 6.14 -15.48
N VAL A 167 15.94 7.09 -15.42
CA VAL A 167 14.61 6.91 -14.82
C VAL A 167 13.58 7.47 -15.81
N VAL A 168 12.51 6.69 -16.03
CA VAL A 168 11.39 7.06 -16.91
C VAL A 168 10.08 6.95 -16.15
N ILE A 169 9.21 7.93 -16.29
CA ILE A 169 7.84 7.92 -15.75
C ILE A 169 6.86 7.79 -16.91
N ILE A 170 5.87 6.91 -16.79
CA ILE A 170 4.76 6.74 -17.73
C ILE A 170 3.45 7.09 -17.00
N ASP A 171 2.83 8.22 -17.34
CA ASP A 171 1.64 8.75 -16.68
C ASP A 171 0.53 9.05 -17.71
N SER A 172 -0.46 8.15 -17.89
CA SER A 172 -0.69 6.85 -17.26
C SER A 172 -0.58 5.69 -18.27
N ILE A 173 -0.43 4.48 -17.76
CA ILE A 173 -0.36 3.27 -18.60
C ILE A 173 -1.63 3.06 -19.43
N GLN A 174 -2.79 3.53 -18.95
CA GLN A 174 -4.09 3.34 -19.57
C GLN A 174 -4.24 4.14 -20.89
N THR A 175 -3.45 5.18 -21.08
CA THR A 175 -3.52 6.03 -22.28
C THR A 175 -2.57 5.57 -23.38
N MET A 176 -1.58 4.73 -23.05
CA MET A 176 -0.57 4.26 -24.00
C MET A 176 -1.15 3.25 -25.00
N VAL A 177 -0.68 3.31 -26.22
CA VAL A 177 -1.17 2.53 -27.36
C VAL A 177 -0.03 1.82 -28.08
N VAL A 178 -0.26 0.55 -28.39
CA VAL A 178 0.50 -0.24 -29.36
C VAL A 178 -0.42 -0.44 -30.56
N GLU A 179 -0.11 0.20 -31.71
CA GLU A 179 -1.02 0.19 -32.88
C GLU A 179 -1.31 -1.22 -33.39
N GLU A 180 -0.32 -2.12 -33.35
CA GLU A 180 -0.48 -3.49 -33.86
C GLU A 180 -1.49 -4.31 -33.09
N VAL A 181 -1.80 -3.97 -31.84
CA VAL A 181 -2.73 -4.71 -30.98
C VAL A 181 -4.19 -4.50 -31.43
N GLY A 182 -4.49 -3.33 -31.99
CA GLY A 182 -5.80 -3.03 -32.59
C GLY A 182 -6.98 -2.93 -31.62
N SER A 183 -6.75 -3.04 -30.31
CA SER A 183 -7.77 -2.81 -29.26
C SER A 183 -7.69 -1.36 -28.76
N ALA A 184 -8.78 -0.87 -28.12
CA ALA A 184 -8.84 0.51 -27.62
C ALA A 184 -7.83 0.75 -26.48
N PRO A 185 -7.33 2.00 -26.28
CA PRO A 185 -6.53 2.37 -25.13
C PRO A 185 -7.20 1.98 -23.81
N GLY A 186 -6.41 1.58 -22.81
CA GLY A 186 -6.89 1.20 -21.49
C GLY A 186 -7.52 -0.20 -21.40
N THR A 187 -7.67 -0.93 -22.50
CA THR A 187 -8.10 -2.34 -22.46
C THR A 187 -7.02 -3.21 -21.83
N VAL A 188 -7.42 -4.38 -21.29
CA VAL A 188 -6.48 -5.34 -20.66
C VAL A 188 -5.36 -5.72 -21.64
N THR A 189 -5.70 -5.96 -22.90
CA THR A 189 -4.74 -6.37 -23.93
C THR A 189 -3.72 -5.28 -24.21
N GLN A 190 -4.14 -4.02 -24.39
CA GLN A 190 -3.25 -2.89 -24.61
C GLN A 190 -2.32 -2.68 -23.41
N VAL A 191 -2.89 -2.61 -22.22
CA VAL A 191 -2.12 -2.33 -21.00
C VAL A 191 -1.08 -3.42 -20.72
N ARG A 192 -1.42 -4.69 -21.00
CA ARG A 192 -0.46 -5.81 -20.88
C ARG A 192 0.66 -5.73 -21.92
N GLU A 193 0.34 -5.45 -23.17
CA GLU A 193 1.35 -5.35 -24.24
C GLU A 193 2.31 -4.18 -24.01
N VAL A 194 1.77 -3.00 -23.69
CA VAL A 194 2.58 -1.83 -23.33
C VAL A 194 3.50 -2.15 -22.12
N THR A 195 2.97 -2.80 -21.09
CA THR A 195 3.77 -3.19 -19.92
C THR A 195 4.87 -4.19 -20.27
N ALA A 196 4.58 -5.16 -21.15
CA ALA A 196 5.57 -6.14 -21.61
C ALA A 196 6.73 -5.46 -22.39
N ARG A 197 6.42 -4.51 -23.27
CA ARG A 197 7.42 -3.72 -23.98
C ARG A 197 8.25 -2.85 -23.04
N LEU A 198 7.62 -2.14 -22.10
CA LEU A 198 8.32 -1.33 -21.08
C LEU A 198 9.24 -2.19 -20.21
N MET A 199 8.82 -3.42 -19.85
CA MET A 199 9.67 -4.35 -19.10
C MET A 199 10.89 -4.78 -19.91
N GLN A 200 10.72 -5.05 -21.20
CA GLN A 200 11.83 -5.38 -22.09
C GLN A 200 12.83 -4.23 -22.18
N VAL A 201 12.35 -2.99 -22.37
CA VAL A 201 13.19 -1.78 -22.41
C VAL A 201 13.92 -1.59 -21.09
N ALA A 202 13.22 -1.70 -19.95
CA ALA A 202 13.81 -1.57 -18.61
C ALA A 202 14.99 -2.54 -18.42
N LYS A 203 14.78 -3.83 -18.71
CA LYS A 203 15.81 -4.87 -18.54
C LYS A 203 16.95 -4.76 -19.54
N GLN A 204 16.65 -4.43 -20.79
CA GLN A 204 17.66 -4.36 -21.86
C GLN A 204 18.61 -3.18 -21.69
N TYR A 205 18.08 -2.02 -21.28
CA TYR A 205 18.86 -0.77 -21.17
C TYR A 205 19.23 -0.39 -19.73
N GLY A 206 18.82 -1.17 -18.74
CA GLY A 206 19.08 -0.87 -17.34
C GLY A 206 18.37 0.39 -16.82
N ILE A 207 17.23 0.75 -17.42
CA ILE A 207 16.45 1.95 -17.11
C ILE A 207 15.39 1.59 -16.07
N ALA A 208 15.27 2.36 -14.99
CA ALA A 208 14.18 2.20 -14.06
C ALA A 208 12.91 2.89 -14.60
N ILE A 209 11.80 2.17 -14.69
CA ILE A 209 10.56 2.70 -15.25
C ILE A 209 9.46 2.66 -14.18
N PHE A 210 8.83 3.80 -13.94
CA PHE A 210 7.66 3.94 -13.07
C PHE A 210 6.41 4.09 -13.94
N ILE A 211 5.41 3.26 -13.68
CA ILE A 211 4.12 3.29 -14.39
C ILE A 211 3.04 3.77 -13.42
N VAL A 212 2.29 4.79 -13.80
CA VAL A 212 1.09 5.21 -13.08
C VAL A 212 -0.11 4.39 -13.57
N GLY A 213 -0.83 3.78 -12.63
CA GLY A 213 -2.08 3.05 -12.88
C GLY A 213 -3.25 3.62 -12.08
N HIS A 214 -4.38 3.87 -12.73
CA HIS A 214 -5.61 4.29 -12.06
C HIS A 214 -6.45 3.07 -11.68
N VAL A 215 -6.92 3.01 -10.42
CA VAL A 215 -7.91 2.02 -10.00
C VAL A 215 -9.28 2.52 -10.46
N THR A 216 -9.97 1.71 -11.26
CA THR A 216 -11.32 2.05 -11.73
C THR A 216 -12.35 1.28 -10.93
N LYS A 217 -13.34 1.99 -10.39
CA LYS A 217 -14.53 1.40 -9.74
C LYS A 217 -15.51 0.85 -10.77
N GLU A 218 -15.42 1.30 -12.01
CA GLU A 218 -16.30 0.94 -13.14
C GLU A 218 -15.49 0.16 -14.19
N GLY A 219 -15.65 -1.04 -14.20
CA GLY A 219 -15.32 -2.24 -14.96
C GLY A 219 -14.81 -2.18 -16.41
N ASN A 220 -14.60 -1.06 -17.07
CA ASN A 220 -14.27 -1.01 -18.51
C ASN A 220 -12.79 -0.74 -18.83
N VAL A 221 -11.98 -0.37 -17.85
CA VAL A 221 -10.54 -0.09 -18.01
C VAL A 221 -9.75 -1.08 -17.18
N ALA A 222 -8.64 -1.58 -17.74
CA ALA A 222 -7.76 -2.50 -17.02
C ALA A 222 -7.19 -1.85 -15.76
N GLY A 223 -7.53 -2.43 -14.60
CA GLY A 223 -7.00 -1.96 -13.33
C GLY A 223 -5.55 -2.42 -13.10
N PRO A 224 -4.85 -1.80 -12.13
CA PRO A 224 -3.47 -2.13 -11.78
C PRO A 224 -3.24 -3.61 -11.44
N ARG A 225 -4.25 -4.31 -10.92
CA ARG A 225 -4.16 -5.74 -10.54
C ARG A 225 -3.77 -6.65 -11.71
N THR A 226 -4.14 -6.31 -12.94
CA THR A 226 -3.75 -7.10 -14.12
C THR A 226 -2.25 -7.04 -14.39
N LEU A 227 -1.55 -6.03 -13.89
CA LEU A 227 -0.14 -5.77 -14.08
C LEU A 227 0.75 -6.26 -12.92
N GLU A 228 0.18 -6.55 -11.75
CA GLU A 228 0.95 -6.91 -10.55
C GLU A 228 1.91 -8.08 -10.78
N HIS A 229 1.53 -9.05 -11.61
CA HIS A 229 2.38 -10.20 -11.91
C HIS A 229 3.53 -9.87 -12.87
N MET A 230 3.38 -8.83 -13.69
CA MET A 230 4.34 -8.46 -14.72
C MET A 230 5.45 -7.54 -14.22
N VAL A 231 5.17 -6.71 -13.21
CA VAL A 231 6.11 -5.71 -12.69
C VAL A 231 6.97 -6.25 -11.54
N ASP A 232 8.09 -5.60 -11.25
CA ASP A 232 9.00 -5.98 -10.17
C ASP A 232 8.52 -5.49 -8.81
N SER A 233 7.95 -4.29 -8.76
CA SER A 233 7.41 -3.70 -7.53
C SER A 233 6.05 -3.08 -7.78
N VAL A 234 5.16 -3.17 -6.78
CA VAL A 234 3.80 -2.60 -6.80
C VAL A 234 3.62 -1.76 -5.56
N LEU A 235 3.36 -0.49 -5.76
CA LEU A 235 3.09 0.50 -4.73
C LEU A 235 1.64 0.97 -4.86
N TYR A 236 0.88 0.92 -3.77
CA TYR A 236 -0.48 1.44 -3.73
C TYR A 236 -0.59 2.63 -2.80
N PHE A 237 -1.18 3.71 -3.31
CA PHE A 237 -1.66 4.79 -2.46
C PHE A 237 -3.00 4.42 -1.82
N GLU A 238 -3.04 4.51 -0.51
CA GLU A 238 -4.21 4.35 0.34
C GLU A 238 -4.48 5.65 1.10
N GLY A 239 -5.73 5.91 1.42
CA GLY A 239 -6.14 7.07 2.23
C GLY A 239 -7.45 7.67 1.76
N ASP A 240 -8.16 8.30 2.69
CA ASP A 240 -9.36 9.07 2.41
C ASP A 240 -8.97 10.53 2.08
N ARG A 241 -9.67 11.14 1.11
CA ARG A 241 -9.46 12.54 0.73
C ARG A 241 -9.71 13.51 1.90
N ASN A 242 -10.53 13.09 2.85
CA ASN A 242 -10.91 13.88 4.02
C ASN A 242 -9.93 13.72 5.20
N HIS A 243 -9.01 12.75 5.15
CA HIS A 243 -7.99 12.55 6.18
C HIS A 243 -6.66 13.13 5.70
N GLY A 244 -5.93 13.81 6.59
CA GLY A 244 -4.68 14.51 6.25
C GLY A 244 -3.58 13.60 5.72
N PHE A 245 -3.60 12.30 6.06
CA PHE A 245 -2.53 11.36 5.71
C PHE A 245 -2.79 10.61 4.41
N ARG A 246 -1.69 10.32 3.71
CA ARG A 246 -1.62 9.44 2.54
C ARG A 246 -0.60 8.35 2.83
N ILE A 247 -1.03 7.10 2.71
CA ILE A 247 -0.17 5.94 2.95
C ILE A 247 0.21 5.35 1.60
N LEU A 248 1.50 5.20 1.34
CA LEU A 248 2.03 4.48 0.20
C LEU A 248 2.48 3.11 0.66
N ARG A 249 1.80 2.05 0.23
CA ARG A 249 2.08 0.66 0.62
C ARG A 249 2.78 -0.12 -0.48
N GLY A 250 3.87 -0.80 -0.14
CA GLY A 250 4.53 -1.77 -1.01
C GLY A 250 3.85 -3.14 -0.95
N VAL A 251 2.99 -3.43 -1.93
CA VAL A 251 2.25 -4.71 -1.99
C VAL A 251 3.10 -5.84 -2.57
N LYS A 252 3.98 -5.50 -3.50
CA LYS A 252 4.96 -6.41 -4.10
C LYS A 252 6.30 -5.70 -4.20
N ASN A 253 7.38 -6.37 -3.82
CA ASN A 253 8.73 -5.86 -4.01
C ASN A 253 9.71 -7.03 -4.16
N ARG A 254 10.34 -7.15 -5.34
CA ARG A 254 11.38 -8.17 -5.61
C ARG A 254 12.74 -7.78 -5.03
N PHE A 255 12.90 -6.53 -4.63
CA PHE A 255 14.17 -5.94 -4.21
C PHE A 255 14.21 -5.62 -2.70
N GLY A 256 13.13 -5.91 -1.97
CA GLY A 256 13.05 -5.60 -0.55
C GLY A 256 11.83 -6.23 0.12
N SER A 257 11.56 -5.79 1.34
CA SER A 257 10.41 -6.23 2.12
C SER A 257 9.10 -5.81 1.45
N THR A 258 8.08 -6.66 1.57
CA THR A 258 6.70 -6.33 1.19
C THR A 258 5.95 -5.78 2.39
N ASN A 259 4.84 -5.09 2.14
CA ASN A 259 3.98 -4.42 3.14
C ASN A 259 4.66 -3.26 3.89
N GLU A 260 5.86 -2.83 3.48
CA GLU A 260 6.42 -1.57 3.97
C GLU A 260 5.50 -0.40 3.59
N ILE A 261 5.41 0.57 4.49
CA ILE A 261 4.62 1.77 4.24
C ILE A 261 5.47 3.03 4.33
N GLY A 262 5.12 3.99 3.46
CA GLY A 262 5.52 5.39 3.55
C GLY A 262 4.32 6.25 3.92
N VAL A 263 4.50 7.17 4.86
CA VAL A 263 3.42 8.04 5.35
C VAL A 263 3.70 9.47 4.93
N PHE A 264 2.72 10.07 4.27
CA PHE A 264 2.80 11.43 3.73
C PHE A 264 1.58 12.26 4.15
N THR A 265 1.75 13.57 4.16
CA THR A 265 0.66 14.56 4.28
C THR A 265 0.54 15.32 2.97
N MET A 266 -0.68 15.58 2.51
CA MET A 266 -0.92 16.41 1.34
C MET A 266 -0.94 17.88 1.78
N THR A 267 -0.07 18.70 1.19
CA THR A 267 0.00 20.15 1.39
C THR A 267 -0.21 20.88 0.08
N GLU A 268 -0.26 22.20 0.12
CA GLU A 268 -0.33 23.03 -1.09
C GLU A 268 0.90 22.86 -1.99
N LYS A 269 2.06 22.53 -1.40
CA LYS A 269 3.33 22.28 -2.10
C LYS A 269 3.51 20.84 -2.56
N GLY A 270 2.54 19.97 -2.34
CA GLY A 270 2.59 18.54 -2.69
C GLY A 270 2.56 17.62 -1.48
N LEU A 271 3.22 16.48 -1.58
CA LEU A 271 3.31 15.47 -0.52
C LEU A 271 4.55 15.73 0.35
N GLU A 272 4.34 15.85 1.64
CA GLU A 272 5.39 15.97 2.65
C GLU A 272 5.49 14.68 3.45
N GLU A 273 6.72 14.26 3.75
CA GLU A 273 6.98 13.05 4.53
C GLU A 273 6.63 13.25 6.00
N VAL A 274 6.02 12.24 6.61
CA VAL A 274 5.74 12.22 8.04
C VAL A 274 6.85 11.49 8.76
N ASP A 275 7.76 12.22 9.41
CA ASP A 275 8.92 11.63 10.10
C ASP A 275 8.52 10.67 11.22
N ASN A 276 7.49 11.01 11.97
CA ASN A 276 6.96 10.18 13.05
C ASN A 276 5.44 9.95 12.89
N PRO A 277 5.02 8.89 12.17
CA PRO A 277 3.60 8.58 12.02
C PRO A 277 2.87 8.32 13.33
N SER A 278 3.51 7.68 14.32
CA SER A 278 2.93 7.45 15.64
C SER A 278 2.54 8.76 16.30
N GLN A 279 3.45 9.74 16.31
CA GLN A 279 3.19 11.06 16.85
C GLN A 279 2.07 11.80 16.12
N ALA A 280 2.10 11.74 14.79
CA ALA A 280 1.12 12.42 13.96
C ALA A 280 -0.29 11.84 14.13
N LEU A 281 -0.42 10.51 14.24
CA LEU A 281 -1.70 9.81 14.43
C LEU A 281 -2.24 9.95 15.86
N LEU A 282 -1.38 10.13 16.85
CA LEU A 282 -1.78 10.36 18.24
C LEU A 282 -2.01 11.84 18.57
N ASN A 283 -1.69 12.74 17.64
CA ASN A 283 -1.89 14.17 17.86
C ASN A 283 -3.39 14.51 17.93
N GLY A 284 -3.76 15.33 18.91
CA GLY A 284 -5.16 15.69 19.15
C GLY A 284 -6.01 14.61 19.86
N ARG A 285 -5.39 13.50 20.30
CA ARG A 285 -6.09 12.48 21.10
C ARG A 285 -6.66 13.08 22.39
N PRO A 286 -7.94 12.79 22.72
CA PRO A 286 -8.53 13.23 23.99
C PRO A 286 -7.81 12.56 25.15
N GLN A 287 -7.56 13.32 26.22
CA GLN A 287 -6.97 12.79 27.44
C GLN A 287 -8.05 12.58 28.50
N ASN A 288 -7.85 11.59 29.36
CA ASN A 288 -8.76 11.29 30.48
C ASN A 288 -10.21 11.01 30.05
N VAL A 289 -10.40 10.34 28.92
CA VAL A 289 -11.71 9.94 28.39
C VAL A 289 -11.79 8.43 28.37
N SER A 290 -12.93 7.88 28.80
CA SER A 290 -13.19 6.44 28.68
C SER A 290 -13.39 6.05 27.21
N GLY A 291 -13.00 4.82 26.88
CA GLY A 291 -13.15 4.28 25.53
C GLY A 291 -12.01 4.62 24.56
N SER A 292 -11.01 5.40 24.97
CA SER A 292 -9.81 5.68 24.16
C SER A 292 -8.61 4.93 24.71
N VAL A 293 -7.94 4.16 23.86
CA VAL A 293 -6.71 3.40 24.18
C VAL A 293 -5.69 3.53 23.07
N VAL A 294 -4.41 3.33 23.39
CA VAL A 294 -3.35 3.25 22.38
C VAL A 294 -2.92 1.82 22.16
N VAL A 295 -2.89 1.43 20.90
CA VAL A 295 -2.44 0.13 20.42
C VAL A 295 -1.26 0.30 19.47
N SER A 296 -0.52 -0.78 19.23
CA SER A 296 0.54 -0.79 18.21
C SER A 296 0.15 -1.74 17.07
N SER A 297 -0.01 -1.21 15.87
CA SER A 297 -0.08 -1.98 14.63
C SER A 297 1.30 -2.15 14.01
N LEU A 298 1.55 -3.29 13.38
CA LEU A 298 2.75 -3.51 12.61
C LEU A 298 2.43 -3.39 11.12
N GLU A 299 3.04 -2.39 10.49
CA GLU A 299 2.92 -2.17 9.05
C GLU A 299 4.26 -2.49 8.38
N GLY A 300 4.32 -3.63 7.68
CA GLY A 300 5.61 -4.19 7.23
C GLY A 300 6.52 -4.52 8.41
N THR A 301 7.64 -3.81 8.53
CA THR A 301 8.56 -3.94 9.65
C THR A 301 8.42 -2.82 10.69
N ARG A 302 7.56 -1.82 10.43
CA ARG A 302 7.42 -0.61 11.25
C ARG A 302 6.27 -0.71 12.23
N PRO A 303 6.50 -0.68 13.55
CA PRO A 303 5.43 -0.48 14.51
C PRO A 303 4.92 0.95 14.44
N ILE A 304 3.60 1.12 14.43
CA ILE A 304 2.92 2.41 14.45
C ILE A 304 1.93 2.40 15.60
N LEU A 305 2.01 3.42 16.45
CA LEU A 305 1.05 3.62 17.53
C LEU A 305 -0.17 4.35 16.97
N VAL A 306 -1.35 3.80 17.25
CA VAL A 306 -2.62 4.37 16.81
C VAL A 306 -3.60 4.41 17.97
N GLU A 307 -4.48 5.42 17.95
CA GLU A 307 -5.59 5.49 18.89
C GLU A 307 -6.73 4.58 18.39
N LEU A 308 -7.21 3.73 19.30
CA LEU A 308 -8.42 2.95 19.15
C LEU A 308 -9.49 3.49 20.07
N GLN A 309 -10.64 3.80 19.52
CA GLN A 309 -11.78 4.35 20.25
C GLN A 309 -12.93 3.36 20.25
N ALA A 310 -13.60 3.21 21.39
CA ALA A 310 -14.85 2.48 21.49
C ALA A 310 -15.92 3.32 22.21
N LEU A 311 -17.14 3.28 21.69
CA LEU A 311 -18.31 3.82 22.31
C LEU A 311 -19.31 2.69 22.55
N VAL A 312 -19.69 2.49 23.81
CA VAL A 312 -20.69 1.50 24.21
C VAL A 312 -21.85 2.24 24.88
N CYS A 313 -23.04 2.07 24.34
CA CYS A 313 -24.24 2.70 24.89
C CYS A 313 -25.42 1.70 24.93
N GLN A 314 -26.34 1.89 25.84
CA GLN A 314 -27.52 1.03 25.95
C GLN A 314 -28.33 1.06 24.65
N THR A 315 -28.68 -0.11 24.11
CA THR A 315 -29.49 -0.18 22.90
C THR A 315 -30.96 0.10 23.18
N ASN A 316 -31.58 0.83 22.25
CA ASN A 316 -33.05 1.03 22.26
C ASN A 316 -33.74 0.09 21.25
N PHE A 317 -33.00 -0.88 20.68
CA PHE A 317 -33.49 -1.81 19.67
C PHE A 317 -33.47 -3.24 20.19
N ASN A 318 -34.29 -4.12 19.58
CA ASN A 318 -34.29 -5.54 19.91
C ASN A 318 -32.97 -6.26 19.55
N MET A 319 -32.18 -5.70 18.65
CA MET A 319 -30.85 -6.20 18.27
C MET A 319 -29.83 -5.09 18.43
N PRO A 320 -28.74 -5.32 19.19
CA PRO A 320 -27.69 -4.33 19.38
C PRO A 320 -26.94 -4.07 18.05
N ARG A 321 -26.63 -2.81 17.81
CA ARG A 321 -25.85 -2.38 16.65
C ARG A 321 -24.38 -2.60 16.93
N ARG A 322 -23.66 -3.13 15.94
CA ARG A 322 -22.21 -3.29 15.97
C ARG A 322 -21.65 -2.56 14.76
N THR A 323 -20.69 -1.70 14.96
CA THR A 323 -20.05 -0.96 13.88
C THR A 323 -18.55 -0.90 14.12
N SER A 324 -17.77 -1.13 13.09
CA SER A 324 -16.32 -0.97 13.16
C SER A 324 -15.81 -0.17 11.96
N VAL A 325 -14.86 0.71 12.21
CA VAL A 325 -14.17 1.52 11.21
C VAL A 325 -12.66 1.34 11.42
N GLY A 326 -11.95 1.00 10.37
CA GLY A 326 -10.50 0.79 10.44
C GLY A 326 -10.06 -0.58 10.98
N ILE A 327 -10.98 -1.42 11.45
CA ILE A 327 -10.73 -2.79 11.92
C ILE A 327 -11.81 -3.74 11.37
N ASP A 328 -11.47 -5.02 11.20
CA ASP A 328 -12.41 -6.02 10.68
C ASP A 328 -13.64 -6.20 11.58
N TYR A 329 -14.81 -6.11 10.98
CA TYR A 329 -16.10 -6.23 11.69
C TYR A 329 -16.28 -7.58 12.37
N ASN A 330 -15.89 -8.67 11.72
CA ASN A 330 -16.05 -10.01 12.30
C ASN A 330 -15.11 -10.20 13.48
N ARG A 331 -13.89 -9.60 13.42
CA ARG A 331 -12.95 -9.65 14.54
C ARG A 331 -13.49 -8.95 15.77
N VAL A 332 -14.08 -7.79 15.63
CA VAL A 332 -14.72 -7.06 16.74
C VAL A 332 -15.86 -7.90 17.34
N ASN A 333 -16.71 -8.53 16.52
CA ASN A 333 -17.79 -9.40 17.01
C ASN A 333 -17.26 -10.63 17.76
N LEU A 334 -16.16 -11.24 17.32
CA LEU A 334 -15.52 -12.33 18.05
C LEU A 334 -15.04 -11.88 19.42
N ILE A 335 -14.40 -10.72 19.53
CA ILE A 335 -13.92 -10.15 20.78
C ILE A 335 -15.11 -9.89 21.74
N LEU A 336 -16.18 -9.27 21.24
CA LEU A 336 -17.41 -9.05 22.02
C LEU A 336 -17.97 -10.36 22.58
N ALA A 337 -18.06 -11.41 21.78
CA ALA A 337 -18.55 -12.72 22.21
C ALA A 337 -17.64 -13.36 23.29
N VAL A 338 -16.31 -13.19 23.17
CA VAL A 338 -15.36 -13.66 24.19
C VAL A 338 -15.52 -12.87 25.48
N MET A 339 -15.69 -11.54 25.42
CA MET A 339 -15.92 -10.69 26.58
C MET A 339 -17.22 -11.08 27.31
N GLU A 340 -18.30 -11.35 26.59
CA GLU A 340 -19.54 -11.83 27.18
C GLU A 340 -19.37 -13.19 27.86
N LYS A 341 -18.80 -14.17 27.14
CA LYS A 341 -18.76 -15.55 27.60
C LYS A 341 -17.68 -15.82 28.65
N ARG A 342 -16.52 -15.16 28.57
CA ARG A 342 -15.33 -15.46 29.40
C ARG A 342 -15.13 -14.45 30.54
N VAL A 343 -15.50 -13.20 30.30
CA VAL A 343 -15.39 -12.13 31.34
C VAL A 343 -16.71 -11.93 32.07
N GLY A 344 -17.84 -12.33 31.48
CA GLY A 344 -19.16 -12.16 32.04
C GLY A 344 -19.74 -10.74 31.86
N MET A 345 -19.23 -9.98 30.92
CA MET A 345 -19.76 -8.64 30.59
C MET A 345 -21.07 -8.77 29.82
N ASN A 346 -22.11 -8.10 30.26
CA ASN A 346 -23.42 -8.11 29.61
C ASN A 346 -23.46 -7.09 28.45
N LEU A 347 -23.00 -7.48 27.27
CA LEU A 347 -22.92 -6.62 26.08
C LEU A 347 -24.10 -6.78 25.13
N TRP A 348 -24.95 -7.78 25.31
CA TRP A 348 -26.09 -8.02 24.42
C TRP A 348 -27.14 -6.90 24.44
N GLY A 349 -27.25 -6.17 25.54
CA GLY A 349 -28.11 -5.00 25.67
C GLY A 349 -27.49 -3.67 25.29
N TYR A 350 -26.32 -3.69 24.63
CA TYR A 350 -25.56 -2.47 24.32
C TYR A 350 -25.12 -2.43 22.86
N ASP A 351 -25.29 -1.27 22.25
CA ASP A 351 -24.66 -0.93 20.98
C ASP A 351 -23.16 -0.71 21.19
N ALA A 352 -22.33 -1.18 20.24
CA ALA A 352 -20.89 -0.99 20.30
C ALA A 352 -20.35 -0.46 18.97
N TYR A 353 -19.61 0.63 19.05
CA TYR A 353 -18.95 1.30 17.94
C TYR A 353 -17.46 1.31 18.20
N VAL A 354 -16.67 0.82 17.27
CA VAL A 354 -15.20 0.76 17.38
C VAL A 354 -14.59 1.50 16.19
N ASN A 355 -13.63 2.36 16.44
CA ASN A 355 -12.99 3.18 15.43
C ASN A 355 -11.48 3.25 15.64
N ILE A 356 -10.70 3.11 14.56
CA ILE A 356 -9.28 3.46 14.53
C ILE A 356 -9.19 4.92 14.09
N ALA A 357 -8.62 5.77 14.95
CA ALA A 357 -8.42 7.18 14.63
C ALA A 357 -7.44 7.37 13.47
N GLY A 358 -7.55 8.50 12.75
CA GLY A 358 -6.64 8.83 11.64
C GLY A 358 -6.92 8.12 10.32
N GLY A 359 -8.03 7.34 10.22
CA GLY A 359 -8.46 6.71 8.95
C GLY A 359 -7.60 5.53 8.50
N MET A 360 -6.74 4.99 9.37
CA MET A 360 -5.95 3.79 9.09
C MET A 360 -6.82 2.53 9.11
N LYS A 361 -6.46 1.56 8.25
CA LYS A 361 -6.98 0.19 8.32
C LYS A 361 -5.95 -0.70 8.98
N VAL A 362 -6.32 -1.31 10.08
CA VAL A 362 -5.47 -2.20 10.87
C VAL A 362 -5.95 -3.63 10.71
N ASN A 363 -5.07 -4.50 10.18
CA ASN A 363 -5.35 -5.93 10.02
C ASN A 363 -4.55 -6.80 10.99
N ASP A 364 -3.83 -6.18 11.92
CA ASP A 364 -2.94 -6.83 12.88
C ASP A 364 -3.74 -7.30 14.09
N THR A 365 -3.72 -8.61 14.40
CA THR A 365 -4.40 -9.20 15.56
C THR A 365 -3.86 -8.71 16.91
N ALA A 366 -2.67 -8.10 16.90
CA ALA A 366 -2.09 -7.51 18.11
C ALA A 366 -2.97 -6.42 18.76
N VAL A 367 -3.91 -5.84 18.02
CA VAL A 367 -4.80 -4.80 18.54
C VAL A 367 -6.01 -5.33 19.29
N ASP A 368 -6.27 -6.63 19.29
CA ASP A 368 -7.47 -7.24 19.91
C ASP A 368 -7.62 -6.89 21.37
N LEU A 369 -6.54 -6.98 22.13
CA LEU A 369 -6.57 -6.66 23.57
C LEU A 369 -6.92 -5.19 23.79
N GLY A 370 -6.44 -4.31 22.93
CA GLY A 370 -6.82 -2.90 22.93
C GLY A 370 -8.31 -2.69 22.64
N VAL A 371 -8.91 -3.46 21.69
CA VAL A 371 -10.36 -3.43 21.43
C VAL A 371 -11.13 -3.79 22.68
N ALA A 372 -10.74 -4.87 23.37
CA ALA A 372 -11.39 -5.29 24.61
C ALA A 372 -11.27 -4.24 25.72
N PHE A 373 -10.08 -3.62 25.87
CA PHE A 373 -9.88 -2.54 26.84
C PHE A 373 -10.74 -1.30 26.52
N ALA A 374 -10.79 -0.89 25.27
CA ALA A 374 -11.59 0.27 24.87
C ALA A 374 -13.09 0.03 25.12
N ILE A 375 -13.60 -1.16 24.80
CA ILE A 375 -14.99 -1.55 25.06
C ILE A 375 -15.27 -1.57 26.56
N ALA A 376 -14.42 -2.24 27.34
CA ALA A 376 -14.57 -2.33 28.79
C ALA A 376 -14.46 -0.96 29.47
N SER A 377 -13.53 -0.12 29.05
CA SER A 377 -13.34 1.26 29.49
C SER A 377 -14.60 2.10 29.22
N SER A 378 -15.13 2.06 27.99
CA SER A 378 -16.35 2.79 27.63
C SER A 378 -17.57 2.32 28.42
N MET A 379 -17.77 1.00 28.56
CA MET A 379 -18.91 0.42 29.27
C MET A 379 -18.91 0.77 30.77
N ASN A 380 -17.73 0.76 31.40
CA ASN A 380 -17.58 0.99 32.81
C ASN A 380 -17.29 2.46 33.18
N ASN A 381 -17.19 3.36 32.18
CA ASN A 381 -16.74 4.75 32.34
C ASN A 381 -15.39 4.87 33.10
N LYS A 382 -14.50 3.90 32.91
CA LYS A 382 -13.15 3.91 33.47
C LYS A 382 -12.13 4.34 32.45
N VAL A 383 -11.27 5.27 32.80
CA VAL A 383 -10.23 5.80 31.95
C VAL A 383 -9.01 4.88 31.93
N VAL A 384 -8.54 4.51 30.75
CA VAL A 384 -7.20 3.92 30.59
C VAL A 384 -6.18 5.06 30.60
N PRO A 385 -5.09 4.96 31.38
CA PRO A 385 -4.08 6.01 31.41
C PRO A 385 -3.54 6.31 30.00
N SER A 386 -3.44 7.57 29.66
CA SER A 386 -3.10 8.01 28.30
C SER A 386 -1.68 7.61 27.85
N ASP A 387 -0.81 7.30 28.78
CA ASP A 387 0.56 6.82 28.61
C ASP A 387 0.68 5.28 28.66
N THR A 388 -0.43 4.58 28.45
CA THR A 388 -0.46 3.12 28.40
C THR A 388 -0.68 2.63 26.96
N MET A 389 0.21 1.77 26.47
CA MET A 389 0.10 1.05 25.20
C MET A 389 -0.31 -0.40 25.47
N ILE A 390 -1.27 -0.92 24.69
CA ILE A 390 -1.87 -2.23 24.91
C ILE A 390 -1.74 -3.07 23.63
N ILE A 391 -1.18 -4.27 23.73
CA ILE A 391 -1.09 -5.22 22.62
C ILE A 391 -1.33 -6.65 23.10
N GLY A 392 -1.94 -7.46 22.24
CA GLY A 392 -2.16 -8.89 22.46
C GLY A 392 -3.27 -9.42 21.57
N GLU A 393 -3.14 -10.64 21.10
CA GLU A 393 -4.20 -11.35 20.39
C GLU A 393 -5.11 -12.05 21.40
N ILE A 394 -6.43 -12.02 21.18
CA ILE A 394 -7.41 -12.69 22.03
C ILE A 394 -7.86 -14.00 21.37
N GLY A 395 -7.66 -15.12 22.07
CA GLY A 395 -8.20 -16.41 21.67
C GLY A 395 -9.63 -16.65 22.19
N LEU A 396 -10.36 -17.58 21.59
CA LEU A 396 -11.78 -17.86 21.90
C LEU A 396 -12.00 -18.43 23.32
N ALA A 397 -10.95 -18.98 23.96
CA ALA A 397 -11.02 -19.42 25.36
C ALA A 397 -10.76 -18.28 26.36
N GLY A 398 -10.46 -17.07 25.88
CA GLY A 398 -10.12 -15.90 26.71
C GLY A 398 -8.64 -15.81 27.07
N GLU A 399 -7.80 -16.64 26.46
CA GLU A 399 -6.34 -16.57 26.55
C GLU A 399 -5.79 -15.38 25.74
N ILE A 400 -4.72 -14.78 26.26
CA ILE A 400 -3.94 -13.77 25.55
C ILE A 400 -2.76 -14.45 24.86
N ARG A 401 -2.77 -14.43 23.54
CA ARG A 401 -1.75 -15.04 22.68
C ARG A 401 -0.64 -14.07 22.33
N GLY A 402 0.54 -14.63 22.13
CA GLY A 402 1.71 -13.89 21.66
C GLY A 402 1.51 -13.31 20.26
N VAL A 403 2.07 -12.12 20.05
CA VAL A 403 2.05 -11.40 18.77
C VAL A 403 3.48 -11.16 18.27
N THR A 404 3.61 -10.80 17.00
CA THR A 404 4.92 -10.59 16.38
C THR A 404 5.57 -9.27 16.80
N ASN A 405 6.91 -9.25 16.88
CA ASN A 405 7.75 -8.04 17.04
C ASN A 405 7.42 -7.19 18.29
N VAL A 406 7.04 -7.82 19.41
CA VAL A 406 6.62 -7.11 20.64
C VAL A 406 7.72 -6.19 21.17
N LEU A 407 8.99 -6.63 21.14
CA LEU A 407 10.12 -5.79 21.55
C LEU A 407 10.23 -4.50 20.72
N GLN A 408 9.99 -4.58 19.41
CA GLN A 408 10.03 -3.38 18.56
C GLN A 408 8.85 -2.45 18.84
N ARG A 409 7.65 -2.99 19.11
CA ARG A 409 6.46 -2.22 19.51
C ARG A 409 6.69 -1.53 20.85
N ALA A 410 7.28 -2.23 21.83
CA ALA A 410 7.62 -1.66 23.12
C ALA A 410 8.70 -0.55 23.01
N LYS A 411 9.71 -0.73 22.12
CA LYS A 411 10.69 0.30 21.83
C LYS A 411 10.06 1.57 21.21
N GLU A 412 9.07 1.40 20.35
CA GLU A 412 8.37 2.55 19.76
C GLU A 412 7.55 3.28 20.84
N ALA A 413 6.88 2.55 21.75
CA ALA A 413 6.18 3.15 22.89
C ALA A 413 7.15 3.87 23.83
N ASP A 414 8.29 3.28 24.17
CA ASP A 414 9.35 3.90 24.98
C ASP A 414 9.86 5.20 24.35
N LYS A 415 10.16 5.17 23.04
CA LYS A 415 10.58 6.34 22.25
C LYS A 415 9.52 7.46 22.26
N MET A 416 8.25 7.10 22.30
CA MET A 416 7.11 8.03 22.35
C MET A 416 6.79 8.51 23.77
N GLY A 417 7.54 8.06 24.80
CA GLY A 417 7.39 8.50 26.18
C GLY A 417 6.22 7.83 26.93
N PHE A 418 5.76 6.65 26.49
CA PHE A 418 4.76 5.89 27.22
C PHE A 418 5.34 5.34 28.53
N ALA A 419 4.53 5.39 29.59
CA ALA A 419 4.93 4.90 30.91
C ALA A 419 4.71 3.38 31.06
N THR A 420 3.68 2.83 30.39
CA THR A 420 3.30 1.41 30.56
C THR A 420 3.00 0.74 29.23
N CYS A 421 3.44 -0.53 29.08
CA CYS A 421 3.05 -1.43 28.01
C CYS A 421 2.42 -2.70 28.60
N ILE A 422 1.18 -3.00 28.21
CA ILE A 422 0.50 -4.26 28.54
C ILE A 422 0.72 -5.21 27.37
N ILE A 423 1.37 -6.36 27.63
CA ILE A 423 1.79 -7.32 26.61
C ILE A 423 1.42 -8.77 26.99
N PRO A 424 1.33 -9.68 26.00
CA PRO A 424 1.19 -11.10 26.29
C PRO A 424 2.40 -11.64 27.08
N LYS A 425 2.14 -12.41 28.14
CA LYS A 425 3.20 -13.02 28.97
C LYS A 425 4.16 -13.90 28.16
N SER A 426 3.65 -14.58 27.14
CA SER A 426 4.45 -15.41 26.23
C SER A 426 5.48 -14.64 25.39
N ASN A 427 5.31 -13.32 25.26
CA ASN A 427 6.21 -12.45 24.49
C ASN A 427 7.25 -11.71 25.34
N TYR A 428 7.24 -11.91 26.65
CA TYR A 428 8.20 -11.23 27.51
C TYR A 428 9.63 -11.67 27.15
N ASP A 429 10.51 -10.68 26.99
CA ASP A 429 11.93 -10.86 26.73
C ASP A 429 12.73 -9.96 27.68
N LYS A 430 13.81 -10.48 28.27
CA LYS A 430 14.72 -9.73 29.16
C LYS A 430 15.31 -8.46 28.51
N ALA A 431 15.35 -8.38 27.20
CA ALA A 431 15.76 -7.17 26.50
C ALA A 431 14.81 -5.98 26.75
N MET A 432 13.56 -6.26 27.17
CA MET A 432 12.58 -5.24 27.53
C MET A 432 12.88 -4.57 28.88
N ASP A 433 13.64 -5.22 29.77
CA ASP A 433 14.04 -4.65 31.06
C ASP A 433 14.96 -3.44 30.93
N LYS A 434 15.50 -3.22 29.70
CA LYS A 434 16.36 -2.06 29.39
C LYS A 434 15.56 -0.84 28.90
N LEU A 435 14.24 -0.99 28.73
CA LEU A 435 13.37 0.10 28.32
C LEU A 435 12.94 0.91 29.57
N ASN A 436 12.63 2.18 29.37
CA ASN A 436 12.10 3.03 30.45
C ASN A 436 10.61 2.74 30.70
N VAL A 437 9.91 2.16 29.71
CA VAL A 437 8.50 1.81 29.83
C VAL A 437 8.31 0.57 30.72
N LYS A 438 7.37 0.64 31.67
CA LYS A 438 6.99 -0.49 32.54
C LYS A 438 6.25 -1.56 31.73
N ILE A 439 6.73 -2.79 31.76
CA ILE A 439 6.11 -3.92 31.08
C ILE A 439 5.18 -4.67 32.05
N LEU A 440 3.89 -4.76 31.69
CA LEU A 440 2.90 -5.57 32.40
C LEU A 440 2.52 -6.76 31.52
N CYS A 441 2.78 -7.97 32.04
CA CYS A 441 2.53 -9.22 31.34
C CYS A 441 1.18 -9.79 31.74
N VAL A 442 0.36 -10.21 30.74
CA VAL A 442 -0.96 -10.81 30.98
C VAL A 442 -1.11 -12.11 30.21
N SER A 443 -1.83 -13.07 30.78
CA SER A 443 -2.05 -14.40 30.20
C SER A 443 -3.52 -14.64 29.82
N THR A 444 -4.45 -13.96 30.48
CA THR A 444 -5.89 -14.09 30.23
C THR A 444 -6.56 -12.74 30.11
N LEU A 445 -7.70 -12.69 29.41
CA LEU A 445 -8.48 -11.47 29.26
C LEU A 445 -9.02 -10.95 30.60
N VAL A 446 -9.38 -11.86 31.52
CA VAL A 446 -9.85 -11.48 32.88
C VAL A 446 -8.74 -10.79 33.65
N GLU A 447 -7.52 -11.38 33.65
CA GLU A 447 -6.32 -10.77 34.26
C GLU A 447 -6.03 -9.40 33.65
N ALA A 448 -6.05 -9.30 32.34
CA ALA A 448 -5.78 -8.04 31.65
C ALA A 448 -6.79 -6.95 32.01
N LEU A 449 -8.09 -7.24 31.99
CA LEU A 449 -9.14 -6.27 32.31
C LEU A 449 -9.20 -5.90 33.79
N SER A 450 -8.59 -6.69 34.69
CA SER A 450 -8.45 -6.29 36.11
C SER A 450 -7.46 -5.13 36.32
N LEU A 451 -6.64 -4.81 35.29
CA LEU A 451 -5.75 -3.64 35.31
C LEU A 451 -6.45 -2.32 34.95
N LEU A 452 -7.71 -2.39 34.50
CA LEU A 452 -8.60 -1.26 34.26
C LEU A 452 -9.29 -0.87 35.58
#